data_c65b09dbe77f5dc68d6195d5859393e1
#
_entry.id   c65b09dbe77f5dc68d6195d5859393e1
#
_cell.length_a   1.000
_cell.length_b   1.000
_cell.length_c   1.000
_cell.angle_alpha   90.00
_cell.angle_beta   90.00
_cell.angle_gamma   90.00
#
_symmetry.space_group_name_H-M   'P 1'
#
loop_
_entity.id
_entity.type
_entity.pdbx_description
1 polymer ?
#
loop_
_entity_poly.entity_id
_entity_poly.type
_entity_poly.pdbx_seq_one_letter_code
_entity_poly.pdbx_strand_id
1 'polypeptide(L)'
;SDRSRLSLAEDEEDADAVVRATIERYAIAPVSVAIGEQSGQSEAALNRVQLAVRVVIEDRVRSEDLLDRSFTATDDFDPRAGLAGEADAVVTAVEQIARDAFTAATSDF
;
A
#
# COMPACT_ATOMS: atom_id res chain seq x y z
N SER A 1 7.81 0.88 20.40
CA SER A 1 7.96 0.86 19.91
C SER A 1 8.40 0.94 19.25
N ASP A 2 8.68 1.03 18.96
CA ASP A 2 8.89 1.17 18.34
C ASP A 2 8.91 1.29 17.51
N ARG A 3 9.40 1.49 17.32
CA ARG A 3 9.23 1.56 16.42
C ARG A 3 9.11 2.68 15.95
N SER A 4 10.01 3.54 15.45
CA SER A 4 9.57 4.43 15.19
C SER A 4 8.47 4.26 15.23
N ARG A 5 8.32 4.28 15.81
CA ARG A 5 7.48 3.64 16.00
C ARG A 5 6.44 4.15 16.26
N LEU A 6 5.71 3.94 15.59
CA LEU A 6 4.46 4.13 15.97
C LEU A 6 4.16 3.03 16.80
N SER A 7 4.10 3.24 17.98
CA SER A 7 3.60 2.20 18.79
C SER A 7 2.16 2.09 18.46
N LEU A 8 1.69 0.92 18.42
CA LEU A 8 0.32 0.68 18.37
C LEU A 8 -0.21 0.94 19.73
N ALA A 9 -0.60 2.12 19.97
CA ALA A 9 -1.21 2.45 21.23
C ALA A 9 -2.51 1.71 21.32
N GLU A 10 -2.75 1.03 22.41
CA GLU A 10 -4.01 0.37 22.63
C GLU A 10 -5.11 1.37 22.85
N ASP A 11 -4.76 2.56 23.27
CA ASP A 11 -5.70 3.60 23.52
C ASP A 11 -5.24 4.81 22.73
N GLU A 12 -6.08 5.23 21.81
CA GLU A 12 -5.76 6.37 20.96
C GLU A 12 -5.47 7.61 21.77
N GLU A 13 -6.08 7.73 22.94
CA GLU A 13 -5.87 8.90 23.77
C GLU A 13 -4.47 9.00 24.33
N ASP A 14 -3.75 7.89 24.38
CA ASP A 14 -2.41 7.87 24.92
C ASP A 14 -1.34 8.07 23.86
N ALA A 15 -1.74 8.18 22.60
CA ALA A 15 -0.77 8.29 21.51
C ALA A 15 -0.49 9.75 21.20
N ASP A 16 0.78 10.06 20.94
CA ASP A 16 1.17 11.38 20.47
C ASP A 16 0.85 11.54 18.99
N ALA A 17 0.85 10.47 18.25
CA ALA A 17 0.51 10.48 16.84
C ALA A 17 -0.39 9.29 16.55
N VAL A 18 -1.32 9.51 15.64
CA VAL A 18 -2.27 8.47 15.23
C VAL A 18 -2.19 8.34 13.73
N VAL A 19 -2.10 7.10 13.26
CA VAL A 19 -2.12 6.80 11.84
C VAL A 19 -3.45 6.14 11.52
N ARG A 20 -4.15 6.72 10.54
CA ARG A 20 -5.40 6.14 10.05
C ARG A 20 -5.23 5.81 8.59
N ALA A 21 -5.62 4.62 8.22
CA ALA A 21 -5.53 4.18 6.84
C ALA A 21 -6.91 3.70 6.41
N THR A 22 -7.36 4.18 5.27
CA THR A 22 -8.65 3.82 4.73
C THR A 22 -8.46 3.31 3.32
N ILE A 23 -8.95 2.12 3.04
CA ILE A 23 -8.87 1.58 1.70
C ILE A 23 -9.94 2.27 0.87
N GLU A 24 -9.50 3.00 -0.14
CA GLU A 24 -10.40 3.73 -1.02
C GLU A 24 -10.76 2.93 -2.26
N ARG A 25 -9.87 2.05 -2.66
CA ARG A 25 -10.11 1.23 -3.84
C ARG A 25 -9.34 -0.07 -3.71
N TYR A 26 -10.00 -1.15 -4.03
CA TYR A 26 -9.37 -2.45 -4.17
C TYR A 26 -10.00 -3.11 -5.38
N ALA A 27 -9.20 -3.43 -6.37
CA ALA A 27 -9.71 -4.02 -7.59
C ALA A 27 -8.70 -5.02 -8.13
N ILE A 28 -9.20 -6.02 -8.81
CA ILE A 28 -8.36 -6.98 -9.49
C ILE A 28 -8.81 -7.01 -10.94
N ALA A 29 -7.86 -6.82 -11.85
CA ALA A 29 -8.16 -6.77 -13.27
C ALA A 29 -7.18 -7.65 -14.03
N PRO A 30 -7.65 -8.33 -15.07
CA PRO A 30 -6.74 -9.09 -15.91
C PRO A 30 -5.87 -8.16 -16.74
N VAL A 31 -4.61 -8.52 -16.93
CA VAL A 31 -3.70 -7.78 -17.77
C VAL A 31 -2.88 -8.76 -18.58
N SER A 32 -2.39 -8.30 -19.72
CA SER A 32 -1.47 -9.08 -20.54
C SER A 32 -0.12 -8.42 -20.51
N VAL A 33 0.90 -9.22 -20.27
CA VAL A 33 2.27 -8.73 -20.20
C VAL A 33 3.08 -9.49 -21.24
N ALA A 34 3.81 -8.77 -22.09
CA ALA A 34 4.65 -9.39 -23.09
C ALA A 34 5.80 -10.12 -22.40
N ILE A 35 6.07 -11.33 -22.85
CA ILE A 35 7.19 -12.11 -22.36
C ILE A 35 8.17 -12.24 -23.50
N GLY A 36 9.41 -11.87 -23.26
CA GLY A 36 10.43 -11.94 -24.29
C GLY A 36 10.48 -10.66 -25.07
N GLU A 37 11.51 -10.52 -25.88
CA GLU A 37 11.80 -9.26 -26.54
C GLU A 37 11.58 -9.29 -28.03
N GLN A 38 11.31 -10.46 -28.57
CA GLN A 38 11.17 -10.59 -30.01
C GLN A 38 9.71 -10.54 -30.40
N SER A 39 9.46 -10.07 -31.58
CA SER A 39 8.12 -10.00 -32.08
C SER A 39 7.54 -11.40 -32.17
N GLY A 40 6.23 -11.48 -31.98
CA GLY A 40 5.56 -12.77 -32.01
C GLY A 40 5.67 -13.56 -30.76
N GLN A 41 6.22 -12.97 -29.73
CA GLN A 41 6.37 -13.67 -28.47
C GLN A 41 5.03 -13.85 -27.77
N SER A 42 4.99 -14.84 -26.93
CA SER A 42 3.78 -15.07 -26.16
C SER A 42 3.63 -14.02 -25.08
N GLU A 43 2.41 -13.90 -24.62
CA GLU A 43 2.08 -13.00 -23.55
C GLU A 43 1.64 -13.80 -22.34
N ALA A 44 1.94 -13.30 -21.17
CA ALA A 44 1.43 -13.90 -19.95
C ALA A 44 0.15 -13.19 -19.56
N ALA A 45 -0.87 -13.98 -19.24
CA ALA A 45 -2.08 -13.44 -18.67
C ALA A 45 -1.90 -13.39 -17.16
N LEU A 46 -1.95 -12.21 -16.60
CA LEU A 46 -1.79 -12.00 -15.17
C LEU A 46 -3.00 -11.29 -14.63
N ASN A 47 -3.18 -11.36 -13.34
CA ASN A 47 -4.15 -10.51 -12.66
C ASN A 47 -3.39 -9.43 -11.92
N ARG A 48 -3.94 -8.22 -11.95
CA ARG A 48 -3.31 -7.07 -11.31
C ARG A 48 -4.17 -6.60 -10.17
N VAL A 49 -3.58 -6.57 -8.98
CA VAL A 49 -4.19 -5.95 -7.82
C VAL A 49 -3.95 -4.45 -7.92
N GLN A 50 -5.01 -3.68 -7.75
CA GLN A 50 -4.92 -2.23 -7.69
C GLN A 50 -5.43 -1.81 -6.34
N LEU A 51 -4.60 -1.12 -5.58
CA LEU A 51 -4.93 -0.74 -4.23
C LEU A 51 -4.71 0.75 -4.06
N ALA A 52 -5.70 1.44 -3.52
CA ALA A 52 -5.57 2.84 -3.18
C ALA A 52 -5.95 2.98 -1.71
N VAL A 53 -5.11 3.66 -0.95
CA VAL A 53 -5.28 3.82 0.49
C VAL A 53 -5.03 5.27 0.84
N ARG A 54 -5.94 5.86 1.57
CA ARG A 54 -5.74 7.18 2.14
C ARG A 54 -5.08 7.01 3.49
N VAL A 55 -3.96 7.69 3.69
CA VAL A 55 -3.22 7.64 4.94
C VAL A 55 -3.23 9.02 5.56
N VAL A 56 -3.67 9.09 6.80
CA VAL A 56 -3.68 10.32 7.57
C VAL A 56 -2.85 10.07 8.81
N ILE A 57 -1.87 10.93 9.04
CA ILE A 57 -1.07 10.89 10.25
C ILE A 57 -1.33 12.17 11.00
N GLU A 58 -1.87 12.05 12.19
CA GLU A 58 -2.28 13.19 13.00
C GLU A 58 -1.33 13.33 14.17
N ASP A 59 -0.83 14.56 14.36
CA ASP A 59 -0.05 14.90 15.55
C ASP A 59 -1.03 15.37 16.60
N ARG A 60 -1.22 14.55 17.64
CA ARG A 60 -2.20 14.84 18.67
C ARG A 60 -1.72 15.94 19.62
N VAL A 61 -0.43 16.14 19.71
CA VAL A 61 0.10 17.19 20.57
C VAL A 61 -0.17 18.56 19.98
N ARG A 62 0.01 18.69 18.66
CA ARG A 62 -0.19 19.97 17.98
C ARG A 62 -1.55 20.10 17.35
N SER A 63 -2.34 19.03 17.36
CA SER A 63 -3.68 19.02 16.76
C SER A 63 -3.61 19.37 15.28
N GLU A 64 -2.67 18.78 14.57
CA GLU A 64 -2.54 19.01 13.14
C GLU A 64 -2.18 17.73 12.43
N ASP A 65 -2.52 17.66 11.15
CA ASP A 65 -2.20 16.52 10.34
C ASP A 65 -0.79 16.69 9.77
N LEU A 66 0.05 15.68 10.00
CA LEU A 66 1.38 15.65 9.41
C LEU A 66 1.34 15.12 8.00
N LEU A 67 0.34 14.30 7.70
CA LEU A 67 0.18 13.71 6.39
C LEU A 67 -1.30 13.44 6.18
N ASP A 68 -1.79 13.75 5.00
CA ASP A 68 -3.13 13.39 4.58
C ASP A 68 -3.06 13.23 3.07
N ARG A 69 -2.90 12.00 2.62
CA ARG A 69 -2.66 11.76 1.21
C ARG A 69 -3.11 10.36 0.84
N SER A 70 -3.54 10.21 -0.40
CA SER A 70 -3.88 8.90 -0.94
C SER A 70 -2.69 8.36 -1.72
N PHE A 71 -2.43 7.08 -1.55
CA PHE A 71 -1.34 6.38 -2.21
C PHE A 71 -1.93 5.20 -2.97
N THR A 72 -1.32 4.89 -4.09
CA THR A 72 -1.75 3.75 -4.90
C THR A 72 -0.57 2.82 -5.12
N ALA A 73 -0.87 1.54 -5.25
CA ALA A 73 0.13 0.55 -5.59
C ALA A 73 -0.54 -0.57 -6.35
N THR A 74 0.25 -1.23 -7.19
CA THR A 74 -0.24 -2.38 -7.94
C THR A 74 0.77 -3.50 -7.83
N ASP A 75 0.29 -4.72 -7.97
CA ASP A 75 1.17 -5.87 -8.08
C ASP A 75 0.45 -6.94 -8.89
N ASP A 76 1.20 -7.69 -9.65
CA ASP A 76 0.63 -8.68 -10.55
C ASP A 76 0.88 -10.07 -10.00
N PHE A 77 -0.07 -10.97 -10.23
CA PHE A 77 0.11 -12.35 -9.84
C PHE A 77 -0.46 -13.27 -10.91
N ASP A 78 0.06 -14.50 -10.93
CA ASP A 78 -0.39 -15.51 -11.86
C ASP A 78 -1.78 -15.98 -11.41
N PRO A 79 -2.79 -15.93 -12.31
CA PRO A 79 -4.12 -16.40 -11.92
C PRO A 79 -4.13 -17.83 -11.41
N ARG A 80 -3.18 -18.65 -11.85
CA ARG A 80 -3.13 -20.05 -11.40
C ARG A 80 -2.71 -20.17 -9.96
N ALA A 81 -2.13 -19.12 -9.39
CA ALA A 81 -1.76 -19.13 -7.97
C ALA A 81 -2.96 -18.94 -7.06
N GLY A 82 -4.09 -18.51 -7.61
CA GLY A 82 -5.33 -18.42 -6.86
C GLY A 82 -5.25 -17.45 -5.70
N LEU A 83 -5.92 -17.82 -4.61
CA LEU A 83 -6.01 -16.91 -3.46
C LEU A 83 -4.64 -16.64 -2.83
N ALA A 84 -3.73 -17.60 -2.87
CA ALA A 84 -2.40 -17.38 -2.31
C ALA A 84 -1.65 -16.33 -3.11
N GLY A 85 -1.76 -16.37 -4.44
CA GLY A 85 -1.12 -15.36 -5.27
C GLY A 85 -1.71 -13.98 -5.05
N GLU A 86 -3.03 -13.93 -4.93
CA GLU A 86 -3.70 -12.65 -4.65
C GLU A 86 -3.25 -12.10 -3.30
N ALA A 87 -3.17 -12.95 -2.28
CA ALA A 87 -2.76 -12.49 -0.95
C ALA A 87 -1.35 -11.95 -0.96
N ASP A 88 -0.43 -12.63 -1.66
CA ASP A 88 0.94 -12.14 -1.76
C ASP A 88 1.01 -10.80 -2.48
N ALA A 89 0.21 -10.64 -3.54
CA ALA A 89 0.19 -9.39 -4.29
C ALA A 89 -0.35 -8.25 -3.43
N VAL A 90 -1.37 -8.53 -2.63
CA VAL A 90 -1.93 -7.53 -1.73
C VAL A 90 -0.90 -7.10 -0.70
N VAL A 91 -0.17 -8.06 -0.12
CA VAL A 91 0.86 -7.73 0.86
C VAL A 91 1.93 -6.85 0.23
N THR A 92 2.36 -7.18 -0.98
CA THR A 92 3.36 -6.38 -1.68
C THR A 92 2.86 -4.95 -1.91
N ALA A 93 1.60 -4.81 -2.34
CA ALA A 93 1.03 -3.49 -2.57
C ALA A 93 0.92 -2.69 -1.27
N VAL A 94 0.50 -3.35 -0.18
CA VAL A 94 0.41 -2.68 1.11
C VAL A 94 1.77 -2.22 1.58
N GLU A 95 2.79 -3.07 1.40
CA GLU A 95 4.15 -2.70 1.81
C GLU A 95 4.66 -1.51 1.01
N GLN A 96 4.33 -1.45 -0.27
CA GLN A 96 4.73 -0.32 -1.10
C GLN A 96 4.08 0.96 -0.61
N ILE A 97 2.78 0.89 -0.29
CA ILE A 97 2.07 2.06 0.19
C ILE A 97 2.64 2.50 1.54
N ALA A 98 2.97 1.55 2.41
CA ALA A 98 3.56 1.89 3.71
C ALA A 98 4.89 2.60 3.54
N ARG A 99 5.73 2.13 2.62
CA ARG A 99 7.00 2.79 2.35
C ARG A 99 6.80 4.19 1.78
N ASP A 100 5.84 4.34 0.86
CA ASP A 100 5.59 5.63 0.25
C ASP A 100 5.05 6.62 1.27
N ALA A 101 4.16 6.15 2.14
CA ALA A 101 3.60 7.01 3.18
C ALA A 101 4.67 7.44 4.18
N PHE A 102 5.55 6.50 4.57
CA PHE A 102 6.62 6.82 5.49
C PHE A 102 7.58 7.84 4.87
N THR A 103 7.92 7.65 3.60
CA THR A 103 8.80 8.58 2.91
C THR A 103 8.16 9.96 2.82
N ALA A 104 6.87 10.01 2.49
CA ALA A 104 6.18 11.29 2.40
C ALA A 104 6.12 11.98 3.75
N ALA A 105 5.85 11.22 4.80
CA ALA A 105 5.74 11.81 6.14
C ALA A 105 7.07 12.35 6.62
N THR A 106 8.17 11.67 6.30
CA THR A 106 9.48 12.08 6.82
C THR A 106 10.15 13.13 5.94
N SER A 107 9.74 13.26 4.69
CA SER A 107 10.39 14.23 3.81
C SER A 107 9.98 15.65 4.11
N ASP A 108 8.92 15.84 4.88
CA ASP A 108 8.44 17.19 5.22
C ASP A 108 9.02 17.71 6.53
N PHE A 109 9.88 16.97 7.15
CA PHE A 109 10.44 17.38 8.44
C PHE A 109 11.83 17.98 8.32
#